data_bfd22cbaf08216ebc73683ec4f0696d4
#
_entry.id   bfd22cbaf08216ebc73683ec4f0696d4
#
_cell.length_a   1.000
_cell.length_b   1.000
_cell.length_c   1.000
_cell.angle_alpha   90.00
_cell.angle_beta   90.00
_cell.angle_gamma   90.00
#
_symmetry.space_group_name_H-M   'P 1'
#
loop_
_entity.id
_entity.type
_entity.pdbx_description
1 polymer ?
#
loop_
_entity_poly.entity_id
_entity_poly.type
_entity_poly.pdbx_seq_one_letter_code
_entity_poly.pdbx_strand_id
1 'polypeptide(L)'
;MVFAPHSDDETLGCGGMLAMSAANGATVRVVLITNGDAFRVAVGRAYKTLHVTNQKCIDFAYKRQKETISALEELGVGRDRVTFLGYPDRGIERLWSKYWSPDTLYTSRATGADHSPYRDSLNPRAPYCGESLLSDIEKTIRAEKPTDVYVPHPCDNHPDHYATYCFVAAAIEQLRSEGDAKGIRLHTYLVHRGDWPTPKGDHPEEPLAPPFGLSCSDTKWYSLALPRDIAERKRRAIGDYKTQVDVERAFMMSFARSNEIFGDVPVRAVARVLPSTIKIDGNPDDWAGIPPVVVDAVGDYVMTGFSKGGDVRAVYLASDNQYLYVRVDCVRHLSKRIRYDINFRGLGSEKSNDQYSISIRLKSAAIPSGTLWAARNNDLEIAIPMRDLSFAPDLFVQVQTKFMNLTVDNTGWQEVESGERESGLRQM
;
A
#
# COMPACT_ATOMS: atom_id res chain seq x y z
N MET A 1 0.59 -9.47 14.15
CA MET A 1 0.80 -10.09 12.81
C MET A 1 1.46 -9.09 11.89
N VAL A 2 2.43 -9.50 11.08
CA VAL A 2 3.09 -8.64 10.07
C VAL A 2 2.82 -9.22 8.68
N PHE A 3 2.34 -8.40 7.77
CA PHE A 3 2.28 -8.71 6.34
C PHE A 3 3.42 -7.99 5.63
N ALA A 4 4.25 -8.73 4.91
CA ALA A 4 5.37 -8.20 4.16
C ALA A 4 5.26 -8.55 2.67
N PRO A 5 5.43 -7.58 1.76
CA PRO A 5 5.41 -7.82 0.32
C PRO A 5 6.50 -8.79 -0.12
N HIS A 6 7.73 -8.60 0.36
CA HIS A 6 8.90 -9.40 -0.01
C HIS A 6 9.64 -9.92 1.22
N SER A 7 10.45 -10.91 1.00
CA SER A 7 11.38 -11.46 2.00
C SER A 7 12.45 -10.43 2.34
N ASP A 8 12.39 -9.81 3.49
CA ASP A 8 13.25 -8.80 4.15
C ASP A 8 12.44 -7.62 4.70
N ASP A 9 11.32 -7.22 4.09
CA ASP A 9 10.53 -6.05 4.50
C ASP A 9 10.05 -6.14 5.96
N GLU A 10 9.65 -7.35 6.42
CA GLU A 10 9.22 -7.60 7.79
C GLU A 10 10.35 -7.34 8.79
N THR A 11 11.58 -7.68 8.43
CA THR A 11 12.75 -7.46 9.27
C THR A 11 13.22 -6.01 9.20
N LEU A 12 13.21 -5.39 8.01
CA LEU A 12 13.57 -3.98 7.83
C LEU A 12 12.62 -3.06 8.60
N GLY A 13 11.31 -3.25 8.41
CA GLY A 13 10.28 -2.40 9.01
C GLY A 13 9.95 -2.72 10.46
N CYS A 14 9.95 -4.01 10.84
CA CYS A 14 9.37 -4.50 12.09
C CYS A 14 10.28 -5.42 12.91
N GLY A 15 11.55 -5.64 12.53
CA GLY A 15 12.42 -6.65 13.15
C GLY A 15 12.61 -6.47 14.66
N GLY A 16 12.77 -5.23 15.11
CA GLY A 16 12.87 -4.92 16.54
C GLY A 16 11.56 -5.17 17.29
N MET A 17 10.45 -4.75 16.73
CA MET A 17 9.10 -5.00 17.28
C MET A 17 8.82 -6.50 17.35
N LEU A 18 9.17 -7.27 16.31
CA LEU A 18 9.02 -8.73 16.30
C LEU A 18 9.82 -9.38 17.42
N ALA A 19 11.11 -9.00 17.58
CA ALA A 19 11.99 -9.55 18.62
C ALA A 19 11.48 -9.21 20.03
N MET A 20 11.05 -7.97 20.28
CA MET A 20 10.49 -7.56 21.57
C MET A 20 9.19 -8.28 21.87
N SER A 21 8.30 -8.42 20.88
CA SER A 21 7.02 -9.11 21.04
C SER A 21 7.22 -10.59 21.36
N ALA A 22 8.12 -11.27 20.65
CA ALA A 22 8.45 -12.67 20.88
C ALA A 22 9.07 -12.87 22.30
N ALA A 23 9.99 -12.00 22.69
CA ALA A 23 10.62 -12.06 24.03
C ALA A 23 9.61 -11.83 25.16
N ASN A 24 8.57 -11.04 24.92
CA ASN A 24 7.49 -10.79 25.89
C ASN A 24 6.36 -11.84 25.84
N GLY A 25 6.53 -12.93 25.08
CA GLY A 25 5.57 -14.03 25.02
C GLY A 25 4.32 -13.76 24.17
N ALA A 26 4.33 -12.71 23.36
CA ALA A 26 3.23 -12.45 22.44
C ALA A 26 3.20 -13.50 21.30
N THR A 27 2.00 -13.83 20.82
CA THR A 27 1.85 -14.65 19.62
C THR A 27 2.19 -13.80 18.39
N VAL A 28 3.34 -14.09 17.76
CA VAL A 28 3.81 -13.39 16.55
C VAL A 28 3.55 -14.24 15.34
N ARG A 29 3.11 -13.61 14.24
CA ARG A 29 2.93 -14.22 12.91
C ARG A 29 3.49 -13.31 11.84
N VAL A 30 4.18 -13.88 10.85
CA VAL A 30 4.70 -13.18 9.68
C VAL A 30 4.16 -13.83 8.42
N VAL A 31 3.60 -13.03 7.54
CA VAL A 31 2.99 -13.45 6.28
C VAL A 31 3.69 -12.74 5.13
N LEU A 32 4.38 -13.52 4.28
CA LEU A 32 5.05 -13.04 3.08
C LEU A 32 4.10 -13.17 1.89
N ILE A 33 3.77 -12.04 1.25
CA ILE A 33 2.87 -12.03 0.08
C ILE A 33 3.55 -12.66 -1.12
N THR A 34 4.78 -12.25 -1.42
CA THR A 34 5.61 -12.82 -2.48
C THR A 34 6.86 -13.48 -1.92
N ASN A 35 7.56 -14.23 -2.74
CA ASN A 35 8.85 -14.81 -2.37
C ASN A 35 10.03 -13.98 -2.93
N GLY A 36 9.78 -12.79 -3.48
CA GLY A 36 10.80 -11.89 -4.00
C GLY A 36 11.56 -12.44 -5.21
N ASP A 37 10.86 -13.10 -6.12
CA ASP A 37 11.44 -13.82 -7.28
C ASP A 37 11.80 -12.93 -8.48
N ALA A 38 11.38 -11.64 -8.48
CA ALA A 38 11.56 -10.77 -9.64
C ALA A 38 12.80 -9.87 -9.58
N PHE A 39 13.62 -9.95 -8.53
CA PHE A 39 14.85 -9.17 -8.43
C PHE A 39 15.99 -9.76 -9.29
N ARG A 40 15.88 -9.60 -10.62
CA ARG A 40 16.76 -10.23 -11.60
C ARG A 40 18.26 -9.96 -11.41
N VAL A 41 18.63 -8.78 -10.88
CA VAL A 41 20.04 -8.44 -10.58
C VAL A 41 20.57 -9.37 -9.49
N ALA A 42 19.82 -9.55 -8.41
CA ALA A 42 20.19 -10.45 -7.32
C ALA A 42 20.20 -11.93 -7.79
N VAL A 43 19.23 -12.34 -8.62
CA VAL A 43 19.24 -13.68 -9.25
C VAL A 43 20.52 -13.86 -10.07
N GLY A 44 20.85 -12.92 -10.93
CA GLY A 44 22.07 -12.99 -11.76
C GLY A 44 23.34 -13.12 -10.93
N ARG A 45 23.42 -12.37 -9.84
CA ARG A 45 24.55 -12.38 -8.91
C ARG A 45 24.63 -13.69 -8.12
N ALA A 46 23.50 -14.16 -7.57
CA ALA A 46 23.43 -15.39 -6.78
C ALA A 46 23.83 -16.64 -7.58
N TYR A 47 23.50 -16.67 -8.88
CA TYR A 47 23.81 -17.79 -9.77
C TYR A 47 24.99 -17.50 -10.72
N LYS A 48 25.68 -16.37 -10.55
CA LYS A 48 26.84 -15.96 -11.38
C LYS A 48 26.54 -16.03 -12.89
N THR A 49 25.39 -15.48 -13.30
CA THR A 49 24.89 -15.57 -14.67
C THR A 49 24.28 -14.28 -15.18
N LEU A 50 24.50 -13.97 -16.45
CA LEU A 50 23.78 -12.91 -17.15
C LEU A 50 22.46 -13.40 -17.75
N HIS A 51 22.30 -14.72 -17.90
CA HIS A 51 21.08 -15.32 -18.43
C HIS A 51 20.18 -15.81 -17.28
N VAL A 52 19.25 -14.96 -16.87
CA VAL A 52 18.25 -15.25 -15.82
C VAL A 52 17.04 -15.91 -16.45
N THR A 53 16.84 -17.20 -16.18
CA THR A 53 15.67 -17.98 -16.60
C THR A 53 14.56 -17.96 -15.54
N ASN A 54 13.34 -18.31 -15.94
CA ASN A 54 12.21 -18.41 -15.03
C ASN A 54 12.47 -19.42 -13.89
N GLN A 55 13.09 -20.57 -14.21
CA GLN A 55 13.45 -21.56 -13.20
C GLN A 55 14.43 -21.00 -12.17
N LYS A 56 15.44 -20.21 -12.59
CA LYS A 56 16.36 -19.56 -11.65
C LYS A 56 15.65 -18.55 -10.72
N CYS A 57 14.62 -17.88 -11.22
CA CYS A 57 13.79 -17.01 -10.38
C CYS A 57 13.03 -17.82 -9.31
N ILE A 58 12.45 -18.98 -9.67
CA ILE A 58 11.78 -19.88 -8.73
C ILE A 58 12.76 -20.45 -7.71
N ASP A 59 13.94 -20.91 -8.15
CA ASP A 59 14.98 -21.44 -7.25
C ASP A 59 15.50 -20.34 -6.29
N PHE A 60 15.61 -19.11 -6.79
CA PHE A 60 15.99 -17.95 -6.00
C PHE A 60 14.96 -17.61 -4.92
N ALA A 61 13.67 -17.71 -5.22
CA ALA A 61 12.60 -17.55 -4.25
C ALA A 61 12.73 -18.51 -3.07
N TYR A 62 12.99 -19.79 -3.32
CA TYR A 62 13.25 -20.77 -2.24
C TYR A 62 14.52 -20.44 -1.43
N LYS A 63 15.51 -19.81 -2.05
CA LYS A 63 16.69 -19.33 -1.32
C LYS A 63 16.33 -18.16 -0.40
N ARG A 64 15.54 -17.19 -0.90
CA ARG A 64 15.05 -16.06 -0.08
C ARG A 64 14.17 -16.52 1.08
N GLN A 65 13.29 -17.51 0.87
CA GLN A 65 12.51 -18.09 1.97
C GLN A 65 13.40 -18.62 3.11
N LYS A 66 14.52 -19.29 2.77
CA LYS A 66 15.47 -19.78 3.79
C LYS A 66 16.16 -18.63 4.51
N GLU A 67 16.49 -17.55 3.82
CA GLU A 67 17.07 -16.35 4.41
C GLU A 67 16.06 -15.67 5.36
N THR A 68 14.79 -15.56 4.96
CA THR A 68 13.70 -15.09 5.82
C THR A 68 13.54 -15.91 7.09
N ILE A 69 13.54 -17.24 6.97
CA ILE A 69 13.41 -18.13 8.13
C ILE A 69 14.60 -17.92 9.10
N SER A 70 15.84 -17.88 8.56
CA SER A 70 17.04 -17.63 9.38
C SER A 70 16.99 -16.29 10.10
N ALA A 71 16.60 -15.22 9.39
CA ALA A 71 16.49 -13.89 9.97
C ALA A 71 15.40 -13.81 11.06
N LEU A 72 14.25 -14.45 10.84
CA LEU A 72 13.15 -14.47 11.80
C LEU A 72 13.48 -15.34 13.03
N GLU A 73 14.19 -16.45 12.86
CA GLU A 73 14.69 -17.27 13.98
C GLU A 73 15.68 -16.48 14.84
N GLU A 74 16.57 -15.67 14.25
CA GLU A 74 17.42 -14.71 14.99
C GLU A 74 16.57 -13.73 15.83
N LEU A 75 15.40 -13.32 15.33
CA LEU A 75 14.47 -12.45 16.05
C LEU A 75 13.58 -13.19 17.07
N GLY A 76 13.68 -14.52 17.16
CA GLY A 76 12.88 -15.34 18.07
C GLY A 76 11.53 -15.76 17.51
N VAL A 77 11.33 -15.66 16.21
CA VAL A 77 10.12 -16.08 15.49
C VAL A 77 10.41 -17.38 14.76
N GLY A 78 9.88 -18.49 15.26
CA GLY A 78 10.13 -19.82 14.68
C GLY A 78 9.46 -20.02 13.32
N ARG A 79 9.96 -21.01 12.55
CA ARG A 79 9.45 -21.35 11.19
C ARG A 79 7.94 -21.59 11.14
N ASP A 80 7.37 -22.18 12.20
CA ASP A 80 5.93 -22.46 12.33
C ASP A 80 5.07 -21.20 12.43
N ARG A 81 5.69 -20.04 12.61
CA ARG A 81 5.07 -18.72 12.69
C ARG A 81 5.16 -17.93 11.39
N VAL A 82 5.74 -18.52 10.33
CA VAL A 82 5.97 -17.87 9.04
C VAL A 82 5.13 -18.53 7.96
N THR A 83 4.34 -17.74 7.26
CA THR A 83 3.48 -18.18 6.15
C THR A 83 3.93 -17.49 4.86
N PHE A 84 4.14 -18.28 3.80
CA PHE A 84 4.41 -17.78 2.46
C PHE A 84 3.15 -17.95 1.61
N LEU A 85 2.65 -16.86 1.00
CA LEU A 85 1.50 -16.91 0.11
C LEU A 85 1.90 -17.25 -1.32
N GLY A 86 3.09 -16.81 -1.75
CA GLY A 86 3.67 -17.16 -3.05
C GLY A 86 3.02 -16.48 -4.25
N TYR A 87 2.47 -15.28 -4.06
CA TYR A 87 1.95 -14.43 -5.14
C TYR A 87 3.09 -13.77 -5.93
N PRO A 88 2.81 -13.21 -7.14
CA PRO A 88 3.86 -12.77 -8.05
C PRO A 88 4.53 -11.47 -7.56
N ASP A 89 5.85 -11.50 -7.35
CA ASP A 89 6.67 -10.30 -7.12
C ASP A 89 6.56 -9.34 -8.33
N ARG A 90 6.42 -8.04 -8.07
CA ARG A 90 6.11 -6.98 -9.03
C ARG A 90 4.75 -7.16 -9.74
N GLY A 91 3.87 -7.93 -9.12
CA GLY A 91 2.55 -8.21 -9.65
C GLY A 91 1.40 -7.81 -8.74
N ILE A 92 1.63 -7.54 -7.45
CA ILE A 92 0.55 -7.32 -6.48
C ILE A 92 -0.31 -6.12 -6.87
N GLU A 93 0.31 -5.02 -7.29
CA GLU A 93 -0.44 -3.85 -7.81
C GLU A 93 -1.31 -4.24 -9.02
N ARG A 94 -0.81 -5.13 -9.89
CA ARG A 94 -1.55 -5.60 -11.05
C ARG A 94 -2.77 -6.45 -10.67
N LEU A 95 -2.64 -7.26 -9.61
CA LEU A 95 -3.77 -8.01 -9.06
C LEU A 95 -4.83 -7.05 -8.51
N TRP A 96 -4.40 -5.97 -7.83
CA TRP A 96 -5.31 -4.96 -7.30
C TRP A 96 -6.00 -4.16 -8.42
N SER A 97 -5.27 -3.71 -9.42
CA SER A 97 -5.76 -2.73 -10.39
C SER A 97 -6.41 -3.33 -11.63
N LYS A 98 -6.02 -4.54 -12.05
CA LYS A 98 -6.41 -5.08 -13.36
C LYS A 98 -6.82 -6.54 -13.36
N TYR A 99 -6.08 -7.40 -12.66
CA TYR A 99 -6.27 -8.85 -12.68
C TYR A 99 -7.00 -9.30 -11.41
N TRP A 100 -8.20 -8.77 -11.21
CA TRP A 100 -8.99 -9.04 -10.01
C TRP A 100 -9.67 -10.39 -10.06
N SER A 101 -10.43 -10.65 -11.12
CA SER A 101 -11.23 -11.87 -11.31
C SER A 101 -10.38 -13.08 -11.70
N PRO A 102 -10.75 -14.29 -11.25
CA PRO A 102 -10.12 -15.54 -11.69
C PRO A 102 -10.30 -15.83 -13.19
N ASP A 103 -11.21 -15.13 -13.87
CA ASP A 103 -11.39 -15.26 -15.32
C ASP A 103 -10.24 -14.63 -16.12
N THR A 104 -9.43 -13.78 -15.48
CA THR A 104 -8.31 -13.09 -16.13
C THR A 104 -7.09 -13.10 -15.20
N LEU A 105 -6.18 -14.04 -15.42
CA LEU A 105 -5.02 -14.21 -14.57
C LEU A 105 -3.82 -13.36 -15.02
N TYR A 106 -3.04 -12.92 -14.04
CA TYR A 106 -1.76 -12.27 -14.27
C TYR A 106 -0.68 -13.31 -14.50
N THR A 107 0.11 -13.17 -15.56
CA THR A 107 1.29 -13.99 -15.79
C THR A 107 2.54 -13.28 -15.29
N SER A 108 3.22 -13.85 -14.30
CA SER A 108 4.46 -13.30 -13.74
C SER A 108 5.57 -13.24 -14.82
N ARG A 109 6.19 -12.09 -14.96
CA ARG A 109 7.32 -11.90 -15.86
C ARG A 109 8.61 -12.59 -15.37
N ALA A 110 8.69 -12.86 -14.07
CA ALA A 110 9.84 -13.53 -13.47
C ALA A 110 9.77 -15.04 -13.64
N THR A 111 8.63 -15.63 -13.28
CA THR A 111 8.46 -17.09 -13.28
C THR A 111 7.77 -17.63 -14.53
N GLY A 112 7.09 -16.80 -15.32
CA GLY A 112 6.28 -17.21 -16.45
C GLY A 112 4.97 -17.93 -16.05
N ALA A 113 4.68 -18.01 -14.75
CA ALA A 113 3.51 -18.68 -14.22
C ALA A 113 2.35 -17.70 -14.01
N ASP A 114 1.13 -18.19 -14.11
CA ASP A 114 -0.13 -17.51 -13.77
C ASP A 114 -0.79 -18.08 -12.51
N HIS A 115 -0.14 -19.05 -11.89
CA HIS A 115 -0.45 -19.65 -10.59
C HIS A 115 0.83 -19.77 -9.77
N SER A 116 0.69 -19.84 -8.44
CA SER A 116 1.83 -20.02 -7.54
C SER A 116 2.62 -21.29 -7.91
N PRO A 117 3.90 -21.19 -8.27
CA PRO A 117 4.74 -22.37 -8.57
C PRO A 117 5.30 -23.02 -7.29
N TYR A 118 5.02 -22.45 -6.11
CA TYR A 118 5.62 -22.85 -4.85
C TYR A 118 4.76 -23.90 -4.13
N ARG A 119 5.36 -25.05 -3.80
CA ARG A 119 4.65 -26.16 -3.14
C ARG A 119 4.39 -25.93 -1.67
N ASP A 120 5.15 -25.05 -1.04
CA ASP A 120 5.10 -24.70 0.37
C ASP A 120 4.34 -23.38 0.65
N SER A 121 3.70 -22.80 -0.35
CA SER A 121 2.77 -21.68 -0.14
C SER A 121 1.51 -22.13 0.58
N LEU A 122 0.84 -21.20 1.27
CA LEU A 122 -0.43 -21.43 1.97
C LEU A 122 -1.46 -22.11 1.08
N ASN A 123 -1.55 -21.67 -0.16
CA ASN A 123 -2.43 -22.21 -1.19
C ASN A 123 -1.59 -22.59 -2.41
N PRO A 124 -1.04 -23.81 -2.46
CA PRO A 124 -0.26 -24.27 -3.61
C PRO A 124 -1.08 -24.17 -4.90
N ARG A 125 -0.49 -23.57 -5.92
CA ARG A 125 -1.16 -23.28 -7.19
C ARG A 125 -2.30 -22.24 -7.10
N ALA A 126 -2.26 -21.34 -6.10
CA ALA A 126 -3.15 -20.18 -6.07
C ALA A 126 -3.15 -19.43 -7.42
N PRO A 127 -4.31 -19.18 -8.02
CA PRO A 127 -4.37 -18.40 -9.26
C PRO A 127 -3.96 -16.95 -8.99
N TYR A 128 -3.20 -16.35 -9.91
CA TYR A 128 -2.71 -14.99 -9.76
C TYR A 128 -3.78 -13.97 -10.14
N CYS A 129 -4.73 -13.80 -9.23
CA CYS A 129 -5.79 -12.78 -9.30
C CYS A 129 -6.04 -12.16 -7.93
N GLY A 130 -6.70 -10.98 -7.91
CA GLY A 130 -6.96 -10.21 -6.69
C GLY A 130 -7.86 -10.95 -5.71
N GLU A 131 -8.93 -11.57 -6.19
CA GLU A 131 -9.86 -12.35 -5.34
C GLU A 131 -9.16 -13.48 -4.59
N SER A 132 -8.24 -14.17 -5.25
CA SER A 132 -7.47 -15.26 -4.61
C SER A 132 -6.56 -14.73 -3.51
N LEU A 133 -5.86 -13.61 -3.75
CA LEU A 133 -4.98 -13.00 -2.76
C LEU A 133 -5.79 -12.48 -1.57
N LEU A 134 -6.89 -11.78 -1.82
CA LEU A 134 -7.78 -11.28 -0.76
C LEU A 134 -8.28 -12.43 0.12
N SER A 135 -8.78 -13.51 -0.50
CA SER A 135 -9.27 -14.70 0.21
C SER A 135 -8.20 -15.37 1.07
N ASP A 136 -6.95 -15.47 0.59
CA ASP A 136 -5.86 -16.08 1.36
C ASP A 136 -5.43 -15.19 2.55
N ILE A 137 -5.48 -13.85 2.40
CA ILE A 137 -5.26 -12.91 3.51
C ILE A 137 -6.38 -13.02 4.54
N GLU A 138 -7.65 -13.03 4.13
CA GLU A 138 -8.81 -13.18 5.01
C GLU A 138 -8.74 -14.49 5.80
N LYS A 139 -8.47 -15.61 5.14
CA LYS A 139 -8.28 -16.92 5.79
C LYS A 139 -7.22 -16.88 6.86
N THR A 140 -6.11 -16.18 6.57
CA THR A 140 -4.98 -16.06 7.51
C THR A 140 -5.36 -15.21 8.71
N ILE A 141 -6.00 -14.05 8.52
CA ILE A 141 -6.48 -13.18 9.59
C ILE A 141 -7.53 -13.89 10.43
N ARG A 142 -8.49 -14.58 9.81
CA ARG A 142 -9.57 -15.33 10.48
C ARG A 142 -9.03 -16.47 11.35
N ALA A 143 -8.00 -17.17 10.87
CA ALA A 143 -7.38 -18.27 11.60
C ALA A 143 -6.58 -17.78 12.81
N GLU A 144 -5.83 -16.69 12.67
CA GLU A 144 -4.89 -16.21 13.68
C GLU A 144 -5.48 -15.17 14.65
N LYS A 145 -6.59 -14.50 14.26
CA LYS A 145 -7.31 -13.50 15.07
C LYS A 145 -6.37 -12.47 15.72
N PRO A 146 -5.54 -11.77 14.94
CA PRO A 146 -4.58 -10.83 15.48
C PRO A 146 -5.27 -9.64 16.16
N THR A 147 -4.66 -9.07 17.20
CA THR A 147 -5.06 -7.79 17.80
C THR A 147 -4.44 -6.61 17.06
N ASP A 148 -3.23 -6.81 16.54
CA ASP A 148 -2.43 -5.80 15.85
C ASP A 148 -1.91 -6.37 14.54
N VAL A 149 -2.11 -5.62 13.46
CA VAL A 149 -1.64 -5.95 12.12
C VAL A 149 -0.71 -4.85 11.65
N TYR A 150 0.48 -5.22 11.19
CA TYR A 150 1.47 -4.32 10.62
C TYR A 150 1.62 -4.59 9.13
N VAL A 151 1.60 -3.54 8.33
CA VAL A 151 1.58 -3.60 6.87
C VAL A 151 2.38 -2.41 6.30
N PRO A 152 2.90 -2.45 5.07
CA PRO A 152 3.57 -1.29 4.49
C PRO A 152 2.67 -0.06 4.44
N HIS A 153 3.27 1.12 4.53
CA HIS A 153 2.54 2.39 4.45
C HIS A 153 1.95 2.61 3.04
N PRO A 154 0.71 3.13 2.89
CA PRO A 154 0.08 3.34 1.58
C PRO A 154 0.83 4.32 0.66
N CYS A 155 1.68 5.19 1.22
CA CYS A 155 2.57 6.08 0.45
C CYS A 155 3.99 5.52 0.26
N ASP A 156 4.22 4.22 0.46
CA ASP A 156 5.46 3.57 0.06
C ASP A 156 5.61 3.62 -1.47
N ASN A 157 6.82 3.88 -1.96
CA ASN A 157 7.04 4.04 -3.41
C ASN A 157 7.01 2.72 -4.18
N HIS A 158 7.13 1.57 -3.52
CA HIS A 158 7.11 0.29 -4.20
C HIS A 158 5.66 -0.16 -4.49
N PRO A 159 5.30 -0.51 -5.75
CA PRO A 159 3.94 -0.88 -6.11
C PRO A 159 3.36 -2.04 -5.29
N ASP A 160 4.15 -3.07 -5.00
CA ASP A 160 3.69 -4.20 -4.20
C ASP A 160 3.46 -3.83 -2.73
N HIS A 161 4.15 -2.80 -2.20
CA HIS A 161 3.98 -2.35 -0.82
C HIS A 161 2.63 -1.68 -0.62
N TYR A 162 2.33 -0.63 -1.39
CA TYR A 162 1.04 0.04 -1.24
C TYR A 162 -0.13 -0.88 -1.63
N ALA A 163 0.06 -1.82 -2.57
CA ALA A 163 -0.96 -2.79 -2.91
C ALA A 163 -1.18 -3.81 -1.76
N THR A 164 -0.12 -4.23 -1.07
CA THR A 164 -0.24 -5.06 0.14
C THR A 164 -1.05 -4.36 1.22
N TYR A 165 -0.81 -3.05 1.44
CA TYR A 165 -1.69 -2.25 2.32
C TYR A 165 -3.16 -2.36 1.88
N CYS A 166 -3.45 -2.12 0.60
CA CYS A 166 -4.81 -2.16 0.08
C CYS A 166 -5.50 -3.52 0.32
N PHE A 167 -4.82 -4.62 0.00
CA PHE A 167 -5.36 -5.96 0.20
C PHE A 167 -5.62 -6.28 1.68
N VAL A 168 -4.68 -5.92 2.57
CA VAL A 168 -4.82 -6.21 4.00
C VAL A 168 -5.90 -5.33 4.64
N ALA A 169 -5.95 -4.04 4.30
CA ALA A 169 -7.00 -3.14 4.78
C ALA A 169 -8.39 -3.60 4.28
N ALA A 170 -8.51 -3.96 2.99
CA ALA A 170 -9.74 -4.52 2.43
C ALA A 170 -10.19 -5.81 3.14
N ALA A 171 -9.26 -6.74 3.39
CA ALA A 171 -9.55 -7.96 4.13
C ALA A 171 -10.05 -7.69 5.56
N ILE A 172 -9.42 -6.75 6.25
CA ILE A 172 -9.84 -6.36 7.61
C ILE A 172 -11.24 -5.75 7.59
N GLU A 173 -11.55 -4.85 6.65
CA GLU A 173 -12.88 -4.23 6.55
C GLU A 173 -13.96 -5.23 6.17
N GLN A 174 -13.67 -6.15 5.24
CA GLN A 174 -14.62 -7.22 4.91
C GLN A 174 -14.90 -8.12 6.12
N LEU A 175 -13.85 -8.54 6.84
CA LEU A 175 -13.99 -9.33 8.05
C LEU A 175 -14.70 -8.56 9.18
N ARG A 176 -14.50 -7.24 9.29
CA ARG A 176 -15.25 -6.39 10.23
C ARG A 176 -16.75 -6.36 9.93
N SER A 177 -17.10 -6.25 8.65
CA SER A 177 -18.52 -6.29 8.22
C SER A 177 -19.20 -7.61 8.55
N GLU A 178 -18.45 -8.72 8.52
CA GLU A 178 -18.89 -10.06 8.91
C GLU A 178 -18.87 -10.29 10.43
N GLY A 179 -18.26 -9.38 11.20
CA GLY A 179 -18.16 -9.47 12.66
C GLY A 179 -16.90 -10.15 13.19
N ASP A 180 -16.00 -10.62 12.32
CA ASP A 180 -14.85 -11.46 12.67
C ASP A 180 -13.56 -10.69 13.05
N ALA A 181 -13.42 -9.44 12.62
CA ALA A 181 -12.20 -8.64 12.84
C ALA A 181 -12.40 -7.43 13.76
N LYS A 182 -13.37 -7.52 14.69
CA LYS A 182 -13.63 -6.44 15.65
C LYS A 182 -12.41 -6.19 16.53
N GLY A 183 -11.96 -4.92 16.56
CA GLY A 183 -10.86 -4.49 17.43
C GLY A 183 -9.46 -4.70 16.86
N ILE A 184 -9.29 -5.20 15.63
CA ILE A 184 -7.99 -5.22 14.98
C ILE A 184 -7.51 -3.78 14.76
N ARG A 185 -6.28 -3.48 15.22
CA ARG A 185 -5.57 -2.23 14.96
C ARG A 185 -4.63 -2.43 13.78
N LEU A 186 -4.72 -1.55 12.78
CA LEU A 186 -3.85 -1.56 11.61
C LEU A 186 -2.77 -0.49 11.78
N HIS A 187 -1.51 -0.91 11.77
CA HIS A 187 -0.32 -0.08 11.87
C HIS A 187 0.48 -0.18 10.58
N THR A 188 1.09 0.91 10.17
CA THR A 188 1.91 0.91 8.96
C THR A 188 3.39 1.08 9.27
N TYR A 189 4.24 0.44 8.48
CA TYR A 189 5.69 0.63 8.46
C TYR A 189 6.14 1.07 7.07
N LEU A 190 7.33 1.65 6.93
CA LEU A 190 7.84 2.20 5.66
C LEU A 190 9.16 1.54 5.30
N VAL A 191 9.35 1.22 4.02
CA VAL A 191 10.61 0.68 3.49
C VAL A 191 11.13 1.51 2.32
N HIS A 192 10.33 1.76 1.30
CA HIS A 192 10.77 2.48 0.11
C HIS A 192 10.14 3.87 0.00
N ARG A 193 10.93 4.92 0.27
CA ARG A 193 10.48 6.30 0.06
C ARG A 193 11.64 7.19 -0.36
N GLY A 194 11.79 7.43 -1.66
CA GLY A 194 12.89 8.24 -2.19
C GLY A 194 14.25 7.74 -1.70
N ASP A 195 15.04 8.65 -1.14
CA ASP A 195 16.36 8.33 -0.57
C ASP A 195 16.33 7.85 0.89
N TRP A 196 15.15 7.82 1.52
CA TRP A 196 15.00 7.34 2.89
C TRP A 196 15.29 5.82 3.01
N PRO A 197 15.84 5.30 4.14
CA PRO A 197 16.35 6.04 5.29
C PRO A 197 17.69 6.74 5.02
N THR A 198 17.91 7.86 5.68
CA THR A 198 19.17 8.61 5.60
C THR A 198 19.75 8.83 7.02
N PRO A 199 21.08 8.81 7.17
CA PRO A 199 22.10 8.44 6.18
C PRO A 199 22.03 6.96 5.78
N LYS A 200 22.54 6.61 4.59
CA LYS A 200 22.63 5.21 4.14
C LYS A 200 23.74 4.48 4.88
N GLY A 201 23.53 3.19 5.10
CA GLY A 201 24.52 2.30 5.72
C GLY A 201 24.21 1.96 7.17
N ASP A 202 25.21 1.47 7.89
CA ASP A 202 25.09 0.91 9.22
C ASP A 202 25.28 2.01 10.30
N HIS A 203 24.18 2.47 10.89
CA HIS A 203 24.14 3.53 11.89
C HIS A 203 23.27 3.13 13.10
N PRO A 204 23.69 2.12 13.88
CA PRO A 204 22.85 1.50 14.91
C PRO A 204 22.48 2.42 16.08
N GLU A 205 23.26 3.48 16.31
CA GLU A 205 23.01 4.44 17.40
C GLU A 205 22.09 5.60 16.96
N GLU A 206 21.86 5.75 15.66
CA GLU A 206 21.02 6.85 15.13
C GLU A 206 19.56 6.42 15.06
N PRO A 207 18.61 7.31 15.44
CA PRO A 207 17.20 7.02 15.30
C PRO A 207 16.71 7.20 13.86
N LEU A 208 15.66 6.47 13.49
CA LEU A 208 14.84 6.77 12.32
C LEU A 208 13.85 7.88 12.65
N ALA A 209 13.65 8.77 11.68
CA ALA A 209 12.54 9.70 11.64
C ALA A 209 11.73 9.49 10.35
N PRO A 210 10.44 9.83 10.31
CA PRO A 210 9.68 9.81 9.07
C PRO A 210 10.36 10.66 7.99
N PRO A 211 10.31 10.26 6.69
CA PRO A 211 10.84 11.09 5.61
C PRO A 211 10.16 12.46 5.61
N PHE A 212 10.91 13.50 5.27
CA PHE A 212 10.43 14.89 5.35
C PHE A 212 9.07 15.11 4.67
N GLY A 213 8.84 14.55 3.48
CA GLY A 213 7.57 14.66 2.77
C GLY A 213 6.41 14.03 3.52
N LEU A 214 6.61 12.87 4.17
CA LEU A 214 5.56 12.17 4.93
C LEU A 214 5.39 12.70 6.36
N SER A 215 6.36 13.42 6.92
CA SER A 215 6.20 14.07 8.23
C SER A 215 5.13 15.16 8.21
N CYS A 216 4.80 15.69 7.04
CA CYS A 216 3.75 16.69 6.82
C CYS A 216 2.41 16.06 6.40
N SER A 217 2.35 14.73 6.24
CA SER A 217 1.11 14.01 5.94
C SER A 217 0.26 13.85 7.20
N ASP A 218 -0.97 13.38 7.00
CA ASP A 218 -1.94 13.16 8.08
C ASP A 218 -1.64 11.91 8.93
N THR A 219 -0.64 11.13 8.57
CA THR A 219 -0.21 9.94 9.29
C THR A 219 0.28 10.30 10.69
N LYS A 220 -0.30 9.66 11.71
CA LYS A 220 0.17 9.79 13.08
C LYS A 220 1.34 8.87 13.32
N TRP A 221 2.55 9.43 13.20
CA TRP A 221 3.79 8.67 13.40
C TRP A 221 4.11 8.50 14.88
N TYR A 222 4.59 7.32 15.24
CA TYR A 222 5.18 7.02 16.53
C TYR A 222 6.47 6.22 16.40
N SER A 223 7.31 6.32 17.41
CA SER A 223 8.64 5.71 17.45
C SER A 223 8.67 4.63 18.54
N LEU A 224 9.15 3.46 18.19
CA LEU A 224 9.44 2.37 19.12
C LEU A 224 10.95 2.33 19.37
N ALA A 225 11.40 2.79 20.54
CA ALA A 225 12.80 2.67 20.94
C ALA A 225 13.20 1.20 21.10
N LEU A 226 14.35 0.82 20.57
CA LEU A 226 14.88 -0.54 20.67
C LEU A 226 15.96 -0.61 21.75
N PRO A 227 15.85 -1.52 22.74
CA PRO A 227 16.98 -1.89 23.59
C PRO A 227 18.19 -2.30 22.75
N ARG A 228 19.38 -2.02 23.22
CA ARG A 228 20.63 -2.22 22.46
C ARG A 228 20.80 -3.66 21.96
N ASP A 229 20.47 -4.64 22.78
CA ASP A 229 20.51 -6.05 22.43
C ASP A 229 19.50 -6.41 21.32
N ILE A 230 18.31 -5.80 21.34
CA ILE A 230 17.29 -5.97 20.32
C ILE A 230 17.73 -5.31 19.00
N ALA A 231 18.26 -4.08 19.06
CA ALA A 231 18.79 -3.40 17.87
C ALA A 231 19.91 -4.21 17.21
N GLU A 232 20.81 -4.81 18.02
CA GLU A 232 21.88 -5.68 17.52
C GLU A 232 21.35 -7.00 16.96
N ARG A 233 20.30 -7.60 17.55
CA ARG A 233 19.61 -8.77 17.00
C ARG A 233 19.01 -8.45 15.63
N LYS A 234 18.28 -7.32 15.51
CA LYS A 234 17.74 -6.86 14.22
C LYS A 234 18.85 -6.68 13.18
N ARG A 235 19.97 -6.06 13.59
CA ARG A 235 21.13 -5.84 12.70
C ARG A 235 21.71 -7.16 12.19
N ARG A 236 21.84 -8.20 13.04
CA ARG A 236 22.26 -9.54 12.60
C ARG A 236 21.25 -10.19 11.67
N ALA A 237 19.95 -10.12 12.00
CA ALA A 237 18.87 -10.65 11.17
C ALA A 237 18.86 -10.03 9.78
N ILE A 238 19.07 -8.71 9.64
CA ILE A 238 19.25 -8.05 8.33
C ILE A 238 20.42 -8.70 7.56
N GLY A 239 21.50 -9.08 8.24
CA GLY A 239 22.66 -9.74 7.64
C GLY A 239 22.37 -11.14 7.08
N ASP A 240 21.27 -11.79 7.47
CA ASP A 240 20.89 -13.11 6.99
C ASP A 240 20.25 -13.10 5.61
N TYR A 241 19.77 -11.94 5.14
CA TYR A 241 19.32 -11.75 3.75
C TYR A 241 20.50 -11.58 2.79
N LYS A 242 21.36 -12.57 2.73
CA LYS A 242 22.63 -12.55 2.01
C LYS A 242 22.48 -12.16 0.55
N THR A 243 21.43 -12.68 -0.11
CA THR A 243 21.18 -12.38 -1.52
C THR A 243 20.84 -10.91 -1.76
N GLN A 244 20.27 -10.21 -0.78
CA GLN A 244 19.92 -8.80 -0.85
C GLN A 244 21.10 -7.92 -0.36
N VAL A 245 21.70 -8.28 0.75
CA VAL A 245 22.89 -7.60 1.29
C VAL A 245 24.05 -7.59 0.28
N ASP A 246 24.22 -8.65 -0.50
CA ASP A 246 25.23 -8.70 -1.56
C ASP A 246 25.01 -7.64 -2.66
N VAL A 247 23.79 -7.19 -2.88
CA VAL A 247 23.44 -6.23 -3.95
C VAL A 247 23.23 -4.82 -3.39
N GLU A 248 22.51 -4.70 -2.27
CA GLU A 248 22.01 -3.44 -1.73
C GLU A 248 22.39 -3.22 -0.25
N ARG A 249 23.61 -3.62 0.14
CA ARG A 249 24.06 -3.58 1.53
C ARG A 249 23.81 -2.25 2.23
N ALA A 250 24.13 -1.13 1.58
CA ALA A 250 23.96 0.18 2.19
C ALA A 250 22.49 0.51 2.47
N PHE A 251 21.59 0.10 1.59
CA PHE A 251 20.15 0.26 1.79
C PHE A 251 19.67 -0.63 2.94
N MET A 252 19.95 -1.93 2.88
CA MET A 252 19.51 -2.90 3.90
C MET A 252 19.97 -2.49 5.30
N MET A 253 21.27 -2.16 5.45
CA MET A 253 21.84 -1.77 6.74
C MET A 253 21.36 -0.41 7.25
N SER A 254 20.75 0.42 6.39
CA SER A 254 20.16 1.71 6.83
C SER A 254 18.99 1.53 7.81
N PHE A 255 18.42 0.33 7.92
CA PHE A 255 17.34 0.00 8.85
C PHE A 255 17.84 -0.55 10.21
N ALA A 256 19.15 -0.78 10.33
CA ALA A 256 19.78 -1.10 11.63
C ALA A 256 19.94 0.21 12.42
N ARG A 257 18.94 0.53 13.24
CA ARG A 257 18.81 1.80 13.98
C ARG A 257 18.43 1.58 15.43
N SER A 258 18.48 2.64 16.24
CA SER A 258 18.11 2.60 17.65
C SER A 258 16.59 2.57 17.91
N ASN A 259 15.77 2.71 16.86
CA ASN A 259 14.32 2.65 16.94
C ASN A 259 13.71 2.10 15.64
N GLU A 260 12.41 1.84 15.69
CA GLU A 260 11.54 1.66 14.52
C GLU A 260 10.45 2.73 14.52
N ILE A 261 9.93 3.07 13.34
CA ILE A 261 8.84 4.01 13.20
C ILE A 261 7.63 3.31 12.61
N PHE A 262 6.47 3.66 13.16
CA PHE A 262 5.18 3.17 12.68
C PHE A 262 4.23 4.34 12.50
N GLY A 263 3.25 4.16 11.62
CA GLY A 263 2.25 5.16 11.34
C GLY A 263 0.84 4.61 11.43
N ASP A 264 -0.06 5.39 12.04
CA ASP A 264 -1.50 5.15 11.97
C ASP A 264 -2.07 6.08 10.91
N VAL A 265 -2.56 5.51 9.81
CA VAL A 265 -3.19 6.25 8.73
C VAL A 265 -4.67 6.45 9.07
N PRO A 266 -5.17 7.70 9.14
CA PRO A 266 -6.55 7.92 9.49
C PRO A 266 -7.48 7.53 8.33
N VAL A 267 -8.51 6.73 8.63
CA VAL A 267 -9.64 6.52 7.72
C VAL A 267 -10.62 7.67 7.90
N ARG A 268 -11.01 8.31 6.81
CA ARG A 268 -11.88 9.48 6.82
C ARG A 268 -13.20 9.18 6.12
N ALA A 269 -14.27 9.85 6.56
CA ALA A 269 -15.58 9.68 5.98
C ALA A 269 -15.82 10.63 4.79
N VAL A 270 -16.58 10.17 3.79
CA VAL A 270 -17.17 11.03 2.75
C VAL A 270 -18.17 11.97 3.41
N ALA A 271 -18.02 13.27 3.17
CA ALA A 271 -18.93 14.26 3.74
C ALA A 271 -20.33 14.13 3.09
N ARG A 272 -21.39 14.13 3.91
CA ARG A 272 -22.76 14.22 3.42
C ARG A 272 -23.17 15.68 3.26
N VAL A 273 -23.68 16.03 2.09
CA VAL A 273 -24.13 17.38 1.77
C VAL A 273 -25.57 17.37 1.26
N LEU A 274 -26.26 18.48 1.38
CA LEU A 274 -27.57 18.64 0.78
C LEU A 274 -27.45 18.77 -0.75
N PRO A 275 -28.46 18.35 -1.51
CA PRO A 275 -28.45 18.55 -2.97
C PRO A 275 -28.19 20.00 -3.37
N SER A 276 -27.40 20.20 -4.40
CA SER A 276 -27.01 21.52 -4.91
C SER A 276 -26.13 22.37 -3.98
N THR A 277 -25.59 21.80 -2.90
CA THR A 277 -24.59 22.50 -2.06
C THR A 277 -23.30 22.71 -2.82
N ILE A 278 -22.79 21.66 -3.48
CA ILE A 278 -21.56 21.71 -4.28
C ILE A 278 -21.90 22.07 -5.73
N LYS A 279 -21.27 23.10 -6.24
CA LYS A 279 -21.34 23.52 -7.64
C LYS A 279 -20.05 23.13 -8.34
N ILE A 280 -20.16 22.60 -9.52
CA ILE A 280 -18.99 22.22 -10.31
C ILE A 280 -18.60 23.41 -11.20
N ASP A 281 -17.84 24.35 -10.62
CA ASP A 281 -17.39 25.58 -11.27
C ASP A 281 -15.89 25.85 -11.11
N GLY A 282 -15.19 24.96 -10.38
CA GLY A 282 -13.76 25.04 -10.09
C GLY A 282 -13.44 26.01 -8.94
N ASN A 283 -14.46 26.53 -8.24
CA ASN A 283 -14.27 27.40 -7.09
C ASN A 283 -14.44 26.60 -5.78
N PRO A 284 -13.41 26.53 -4.92
CA PRO A 284 -13.45 25.71 -3.71
C PRO A 284 -14.30 26.28 -2.56
N ASP A 285 -14.97 27.44 -2.73
CA ASP A 285 -15.65 28.13 -1.64
C ASP A 285 -16.79 27.31 -1.01
N ASP A 286 -17.52 26.53 -1.83
CA ASP A 286 -18.61 25.66 -1.37
C ASP A 286 -18.13 24.34 -0.73
N TRP A 287 -16.84 24.08 -0.75
CA TRP A 287 -16.19 23.01 0.01
C TRP A 287 -15.74 23.46 1.42
N ALA A 288 -16.05 24.70 1.79
CA ALA A 288 -15.67 25.21 3.11
C ALA A 288 -16.25 24.35 4.24
N GLY A 289 -15.40 23.92 5.16
CA GLY A 289 -15.77 23.03 6.27
C GLY A 289 -15.77 21.53 5.96
N ILE A 290 -15.56 21.12 4.71
CA ILE A 290 -15.38 19.71 4.33
C ILE A 290 -13.89 19.37 4.47
N PRO A 291 -13.50 18.43 5.34
CA PRO A 291 -12.10 18.03 5.48
C PRO A 291 -11.67 17.17 4.28
N PRO A 292 -10.38 17.18 3.91
CA PRO A 292 -9.87 16.28 2.89
C PRO A 292 -9.94 14.82 3.36
N VAL A 293 -10.23 13.90 2.46
CA VAL A 293 -10.14 12.45 2.72
C VAL A 293 -8.72 11.93 2.50
N VAL A 294 -7.94 12.59 1.65
CA VAL A 294 -6.52 12.31 1.43
C VAL A 294 -5.73 13.60 1.61
N VAL A 295 -4.65 13.53 2.38
CA VAL A 295 -3.63 14.57 2.47
C VAL A 295 -2.33 13.97 1.93
N ASP A 296 -1.82 14.54 0.86
CA ASP A 296 -0.62 14.05 0.19
C ASP A 296 0.61 14.89 0.53
N ALA A 297 1.78 14.30 0.34
CA ALA A 297 3.05 14.93 0.62
C ALA A 297 3.40 15.95 -0.47
N VAL A 298 3.61 17.20 -0.08
CA VAL A 298 3.95 18.28 -1.00
C VAL A 298 5.39 18.15 -1.47
N GLY A 299 5.61 18.15 -2.80
CA GLY A 299 6.93 18.19 -3.40
C GLY A 299 7.57 16.81 -3.62
N ASP A 300 6.82 15.72 -3.46
CA ASP A 300 7.28 14.34 -3.69
C ASP A 300 7.06 13.84 -5.13
N TYR A 301 6.55 14.72 -5.98
CA TYR A 301 6.31 14.44 -7.39
C TYR A 301 7.60 14.41 -8.23
N VAL A 302 7.56 13.69 -9.35
CA VAL A 302 8.69 13.65 -10.30
C VAL A 302 8.89 15.01 -10.94
N MET A 303 9.95 15.72 -10.55
CA MET A 303 10.29 17.03 -11.06
C MET A 303 10.84 16.98 -12.48
N THR A 304 10.01 17.37 -13.45
CA THR A 304 10.44 17.69 -14.81
C THR A 304 9.96 19.09 -15.16
N GLY A 305 10.56 19.72 -16.17
CA GLY A 305 10.07 21.01 -16.66
C GLY A 305 8.61 21.01 -17.14
N PHE A 306 8.00 19.83 -17.28
CA PHE A 306 6.65 19.61 -17.79
C PHE A 306 5.65 19.11 -16.72
N SER A 307 6.09 18.80 -15.51
CA SER A 307 5.27 18.23 -14.44
C SER A 307 4.58 19.28 -13.56
N LYS A 308 4.78 20.58 -13.81
CA LYS A 308 4.10 21.66 -13.08
C LYS A 308 2.61 21.49 -13.10
N GLY A 309 1.96 21.55 -11.95
CA GLY A 309 0.53 21.37 -11.75
C GLY A 309 0.09 19.91 -11.60
N GLY A 310 1.05 18.98 -11.43
CA GLY A 310 0.77 17.58 -11.15
C GLY A 310 1.02 17.16 -9.70
N ASP A 311 1.50 18.04 -8.82
CA ASP A 311 1.73 17.81 -7.39
C ASP A 311 0.39 17.95 -6.67
N VAL A 312 -0.21 16.85 -6.26
CA VAL A 312 -1.47 16.80 -5.52
C VAL A 312 -1.18 17.13 -4.05
N ARG A 313 -2.00 17.95 -3.44
CA ARG A 313 -1.91 18.31 -2.02
C ARG A 313 -2.99 17.62 -1.20
N ALA A 314 -4.20 17.54 -1.74
CA ALA A 314 -5.33 16.96 -1.03
C ALA A 314 -6.44 16.50 -1.99
N VAL A 315 -7.19 15.50 -1.55
CA VAL A 315 -8.42 15.04 -2.21
C VAL A 315 -9.58 15.16 -1.24
N TYR A 316 -10.68 15.69 -1.70
CA TYR A 316 -11.91 15.87 -0.93
C TYR A 316 -13.01 15.05 -1.57
N LEU A 317 -13.84 14.43 -0.74
CA LEU A 317 -15.04 13.71 -1.18
C LEU A 317 -16.26 14.22 -0.42
N ALA A 318 -17.32 14.45 -1.17
CA ALA A 318 -18.64 14.74 -0.62
C ALA A 318 -19.70 13.99 -1.44
N SER A 319 -20.86 13.71 -0.85
CA SER A 319 -21.93 13.04 -1.58
C SER A 319 -23.30 13.56 -1.18
N ASP A 320 -24.21 13.55 -2.14
CA ASP A 320 -25.65 13.63 -1.93
C ASP A 320 -26.34 12.38 -2.51
N ASN A 321 -27.65 12.41 -2.67
CA ASN A 321 -28.38 11.27 -3.23
C ASN A 321 -28.21 11.09 -4.74
N GLN A 322 -27.56 12.06 -5.46
CA GLN A 322 -27.43 12.05 -6.90
C GLN A 322 -25.99 11.90 -7.36
N TYR A 323 -25.04 12.49 -6.61
CA TYR A 323 -23.65 12.58 -7.05
C TYR A 323 -22.66 12.25 -5.90
N LEU A 324 -21.55 11.61 -6.29
CA LEU A 324 -20.30 11.67 -5.55
C LEU A 324 -19.49 12.85 -6.12
N TYR A 325 -19.20 13.81 -5.28
CA TYR A 325 -18.38 14.97 -5.60
C TYR A 325 -16.94 14.70 -5.21
N VAL A 326 -16.03 15.06 -6.11
CA VAL A 326 -14.57 14.94 -5.91
C VAL A 326 -13.95 16.30 -6.16
N ARG A 327 -13.09 16.74 -5.25
CA ARG A 327 -12.22 17.88 -5.48
C ARG A 327 -10.77 17.43 -5.30
N VAL A 328 -9.94 17.70 -6.31
CA VAL A 328 -8.50 17.49 -6.27
C VAL A 328 -7.84 18.86 -6.18
N ASP A 329 -7.11 19.09 -5.10
CA ASP A 329 -6.36 20.32 -4.86
C ASP A 329 -4.88 20.05 -5.13
N CYS A 330 -4.29 20.81 -6.04
CA CYS A 330 -2.88 20.72 -6.40
C CYS A 330 -2.09 21.89 -5.80
N VAL A 331 -0.81 21.67 -5.54
CA VAL A 331 0.09 22.70 -4.99
C VAL A 331 0.25 23.90 -5.93
N ARG A 332 0.11 23.67 -7.23
CA ARG A 332 0.24 24.71 -8.27
C ARG A 332 -0.91 24.64 -9.26
N HIS A 333 -1.07 25.72 -10.05
CA HIS A 333 -2.09 25.75 -11.10
C HIS A 333 -2.09 24.51 -11.98
N LEU A 334 -3.26 23.97 -12.20
CA LEU A 334 -3.50 22.79 -13.04
C LEU A 334 -2.94 23.00 -14.46
N SER A 335 -2.40 21.94 -15.03
CA SER A 335 -1.71 22.01 -16.32
C SER A 335 -2.45 21.24 -17.43
N LYS A 336 -2.60 21.86 -18.59
CA LYS A 336 -3.14 21.23 -19.81
C LYS A 336 -2.27 20.06 -20.32
N ARG A 337 -1.05 19.89 -19.79
CA ARG A 337 -0.12 18.82 -20.15
C ARG A 337 -0.27 17.60 -19.25
N ILE A 338 -0.88 17.79 -18.09
CA ILE A 338 -1.09 16.74 -17.09
C ILE A 338 -2.45 16.09 -17.33
N ARG A 339 -2.49 14.77 -17.16
CA ARG A 339 -3.69 13.97 -17.03
C ARG A 339 -3.88 13.67 -15.55
N TYR A 340 -5.08 13.89 -15.06
CA TYR A 340 -5.52 13.62 -13.70
C TYR A 340 -6.38 12.36 -13.75
N ASP A 341 -5.89 11.27 -13.19
CA ASP A 341 -6.60 9.99 -13.11
C ASP A 341 -7.10 9.81 -11.67
N ILE A 342 -8.41 9.74 -11.50
CA ILE A 342 -9.06 9.48 -10.23
C ILE A 342 -9.61 8.06 -10.29
N ASN A 343 -9.16 7.23 -9.35
CA ASN A 343 -9.49 5.82 -9.29
C ASN A 343 -10.22 5.50 -8.00
N PHE A 344 -11.25 4.70 -8.09
CA PHE A 344 -12.02 4.20 -6.96
C PHE A 344 -12.08 2.68 -7.01
N ARG A 345 -12.12 2.06 -5.83
CA ARG A 345 -12.44 0.66 -5.67
C ARG A 345 -13.39 0.51 -4.50
N GLY A 346 -14.55 -0.08 -4.73
CA GLY A 346 -15.53 -0.40 -3.69
C GLY A 346 -15.16 -1.65 -2.92
N LEU A 347 -15.56 -1.69 -1.64
CA LEU A 347 -15.40 -2.82 -0.74
C LEU A 347 -16.76 -3.39 -0.34
N GLY A 348 -16.82 -4.70 -0.11
CA GLY A 348 -17.98 -5.34 0.53
C GLY A 348 -19.22 -5.50 -0.33
N SER A 349 -19.16 -5.35 -1.65
CA SER A 349 -20.25 -5.72 -2.54
C SER A 349 -20.17 -7.22 -2.89
N GLU A 350 -21.32 -7.88 -3.12
CA GLU A 350 -21.38 -9.27 -3.62
C GLU A 350 -20.64 -9.43 -4.97
N LYS A 351 -20.33 -8.33 -5.63
CA LYS A 351 -19.50 -8.24 -6.84
C LYS A 351 -18.22 -7.50 -6.50
N SER A 352 -17.23 -8.22 -6.03
CA SER A 352 -15.90 -7.74 -5.59
C SER A 352 -15.06 -6.99 -6.64
N ASN A 353 -15.64 -6.56 -7.74
CA ASN A 353 -14.94 -5.95 -8.89
C ASN A 353 -15.38 -4.52 -9.22
N ASP A 354 -15.90 -3.79 -8.24
CA ASP A 354 -16.37 -2.42 -8.47
C ASP A 354 -15.20 -1.45 -8.50
N GLN A 355 -14.56 -1.38 -9.65
CA GLN A 355 -13.55 -0.37 -9.95
C GLN A 355 -14.13 0.69 -10.87
N TYR A 356 -14.00 1.95 -10.49
CA TYR A 356 -14.36 3.09 -11.31
C TYR A 356 -13.14 4.00 -11.51
N SER A 357 -12.91 4.45 -12.73
CA SER A 357 -11.78 5.33 -13.05
C SER A 357 -12.23 6.43 -13.99
N ILE A 358 -11.81 7.64 -13.70
CA ILE A 358 -12.03 8.80 -14.56
C ILE A 358 -10.72 9.50 -14.86
N SER A 359 -10.51 9.86 -16.12
CA SER A 359 -9.30 10.54 -16.59
C SER A 359 -9.65 11.91 -17.14
N ILE A 360 -9.13 12.96 -16.56
CA ILE A 360 -9.35 14.34 -16.97
C ILE A 360 -8.09 14.92 -17.61
N ARG A 361 -8.25 15.49 -18.79
CA ARG A 361 -7.29 16.41 -19.43
C ARG A 361 -8.00 17.73 -19.70
N LEU A 362 -7.44 18.85 -19.25
CA LEU A 362 -8.11 20.16 -19.32
C LEU A 362 -8.49 20.63 -20.73
N LYS A 363 -7.99 19.99 -21.78
CA LYS A 363 -8.34 20.31 -23.18
C LYS A 363 -9.29 19.30 -23.83
N SER A 364 -9.34 18.07 -23.32
CA SER A 364 -10.12 16.97 -23.92
C SER A 364 -10.36 15.90 -22.88
N ALA A 365 -11.47 16.00 -22.17
CA ALA A 365 -11.89 14.96 -21.25
C ALA A 365 -12.84 14.01 -21.99
N ALA A 366 -12.48 12.73 -22.12
CA ALA A 366 -13.43 11.67 -22.42
C ALA A 366 -14.02 11.22 -21.06
N ILE A 367 -15.17 11.78 -20.71
CA ILE A 367 -15.85 11.49 -19.45
C ILE A 367 -17.15 10.72 -19.71
N PRO A 368 -17.57 9.83 -18.78
CA PRO A 368 -18.86 9.17 -18.85
C PRO A 368 -20.02 10.15 -18.91
N SER A 369 -21.10 9.76 -19.59
CA SER A 369 -22.30 10.59 -19.73
C SER A 369 -22.92 10.89 -18.37
N GLY A 370 -23.22 12.15 -18.11
CA GLY A 370 -23.79 12.61 -16.84
C GLY A 370 -22.76 13.03 -15.78
N THR A 371 -21.48 12.75 -15.99
CA THR A 371 -20.40 13.29 -15.15
C THR A 371 -20.16 14.75 -15.52
N LEU A 372 -20.02 15.60 -14.51
CA LEU A 372 -19.68 17.01 -14.65
C LEU A 372 -18.25 17.24 -14.16
N TRP A 373 -17.55 18.21 -14.72
CA TRP A 373 -16.26 18.64 -14.20
C TRP A 373 -15.96 20.10 -14.51
N ALA A 374 -15.20 20.73 -13.65
CA ALA A 374 -14.65 22.06 -13.83
C ALA A 374 -13.22 22.13 -13.26
N ALA A 375 -12.44 23.06 -13.78
CA ALA A 375 -11.06 23.25 -13.31
C ALA A 375 -10.73 24.75 -13.31
N ARG A 376 -10.22 25.22 -12.18
CA ARG A 376 -9.81 26.63 -12.00
C ARG A 376 -8.60 26.69 -11.08
N ASN A 377 -7.57 27.42 -11.46
CA ASN A 377 -6.36 27.60 -10.68
C ASN A 377 -5.73 26.24 -10.28
N ASN A 378 -5.85 25.86 -9.01
CA ASN A 378 -5.27 24.65 -8.44
C ASN A 378 -6.30 23.54 -8.27
N ASP A 379 -7.58 23.82 -8.50
CA ASP A 379 -8.70 22.96 -8.13
C ASP A 379 -9.32 22.31 -9.37
N LEU A 380 -9.50 20.99 -9.30
CA LEU A 380 -10.26 20.17 -10.23
C LEU A 380 -11.46 19.61 -9.48
N GLU A 381 -12.66 19.92 -9.92
CA GLU A 381 -13.90 19.42 -9.37
C GLU A 381 -14.59 18.48 -10.34
N ILE A 382 -15.20 17.44 -9.82
CA ILE A 382 -15.90 16.40 -10.58
C ILE A 382 -17.16 16.01 -9.81
N ALA A 383 -18.28 15.85 -10.50
CA ALA A 383 -19.48 15.21 -9.97
C ALA A 383 -19.77 13.94 -10.77
N ILE A 384 -19.73 12.80 -10.10
CA ILE A 384 -19.95 11.46 -10.67
C ILE A 384 -21.35 11.02 -10.26
N PRO A 385 -22.25 10.67 -11.21
CA PRO A 385 -23.58 10.20 -10.87
C PRO A 385 -23.52 8.93 -9.99
N MET A 386 -24.23 8.90 -8.86
CA MET A 386 -24.25 7.74 -7.96
C MET A 386 -24.69 6.45 -8.64
N ARG A 387 -25.55 6.53 -9.67
CA ARG A 387 -25.97 5.39 -10.46
C ARG A 387 -24.85 4.68 -11.24
N ASP A 388 -23.73 5.40 -11.48
CA ASP A 388 -22.57 4.89 -12.23
C ASP A 388 -21.55 4.23 -11.26
N LEU A 389 -21.82 4.35 -9.95
CA LEU A 389 -20.99 3.81 -8.88
C LEU A 389 -21.76 2.64 -8.24
N SER A 390 -21.27 1.43 -8.43
CA SER A 390 -21.85 0.21 -7.84
C SER A 390 -21.23 -0.08 -6.45
N PHE A 391 -20.65 0.93 -5.80
CA PHE A 391 -19.90 0.75 -4.57
C PHE A 391 -20.80 0.59 -3.35
N ALA A 392 -20.37 -0.27 -2.46
CA ALA A 392 -20.76 -0.26 -1.07
C ALA A 392 -20.17 0.96 -0.33
N PRO A 393 -20.61 1.20 0.89
CA PRO A 393 -20.25 2.38 1.67
C PRO A 393 -18.75 2.62 1.90
N ASP A 394 -17.92 1.59 1.86
CA ASP A 394 -16.49 1.71 2.07
C ASP A 394 -15.75 1.58 0.74
N LEU A 395 -14.84 2.47 0.48
CA LEU A 395 -14.12 2.54 -0.78
C LEU A 395 -12.65 2.92 -0.59
N PHE A 396 -11.85 2.57 -1.57
CA PHE A 396 -10.51 3.14 -1.73
C PHE A 396 -10.54 4.20 -2.83
N VAL A 397 -9.84 5.29 -2.60
CA VAL A 397 -9.61 6.35 -3.58
C VAL A 397 -8.13 6.56 -3.81
N GLN A 398 -7.76 6.80 -5.07
CA GLN A 398 -6.41 7.16 -5.47
C GLN A 398 -6.48 8.26 -6.54
N VAL A 399 -5.60 9.24 -6.45
CA VAL A 399 -5.37 10.21 -7.53
C VAL A 399 -3.95 10.02 -8.06
N GLN A 400 -3.85 9.88 -9.37
CA GLN A 400 -2.56 9.87 -10.06
C GLN A 400 -2.53 11.01 -11.06
N THR A 401 -1.43 11.71 -11.11
CA THR A 401 -1.17 12.68 -12.18
C THR A 401 -0.12 12.13 -13.13
N LYS A 402 -0.33 12.33 -14.42
CA LYS A 402 0.54 11.77 -15.46
C LYS A 402 0.91 12.80 -16.53
N PHE A 403 2.18 12.83 -16.90
CA PHE A 403 2.65 13.48 -18.10
C PHE A 403 2.92 12.41 -19.16
N MET A 404 2.16 12.42 -20.25
CA MET A 404 2.10 11.30 -21.20
C MET A 404 1.74 9.99 -20.45
N ASN A 405 2.68 9.04 -20.38
CA ASN A 405 2.51 7.76 -19.66
C ASN A 405 3.37 7.66 -18.40
N LEU A 406 4.10 8.73 -18.05
CA LEU A 406 4.90 8.79 -16.84
C LEU A 406 4.04 9.29 -15.68
N THR A 407 4.00 8.57 -14.59
CA THR A 407 3.40 9.03 -13.35
C THR A 407 4.24 10.20 -12.84
N VAL A 408 3.59 11.32 -12.61
CA VAL A 408 4.19 12.53 -12.04
C VAL A 408 4.03 12.50 -10.54
N ASP A 409 2.82 12.17 -10.07
CA ASP A 409 2.48 12.08 -8.68
C ASP A 409 1.42 11.00 -8.43
N ASN A 410 1.35 10.49 -7.19
CA ASN A 410 0.47 9.40 -6.80
C ASN A 410 0.19 9.45 -5.30
N THR A 411 -1.03 9.76 -4.92
CA THR A 411 -1.45 9.83 -3.51
C THR A 411 -1.43 8.48 -2.78
N GLY A 412 -1.14 7.38 -3.49
CA GLY A 412 -1.43 6.05 -2.97
C GLY A 412 -2.95 5.82 -2.90
N TRP A 413 -3.33 4.57 -2.60
CA TRP A 413 -4.71 4.22 -2.31
C TRP A 413 -5.00 4.50 -0.84
N GLN A 414 -6.04 5.29 -0.58
CA GLN A 414 -6.50 5.62 0.76
C GLN A 414 -7.90 5.05 0.98
N GLU A 415 -8.10 4.40 2.11
CA GLU A 415 -9.39 3.92 2.56
C GLU A 415 -10.26 5.09 3.01
N VAL A 416 -11.52 5.08 2.59
CA VAL A 416 -12.52 6.11 2.92
C VAL A 416 -13.84 5.45 3.28
N GLU A 417 -14.43 5.85 4.42
CA GLU A 417 -15.76 5.38 4.86
C GLU A 417 -16.87 6.23 4.20
N SER A 418 -17.94 5.60 3.74
CA SER A 418 -19.15 6.32 3.41
C SER A 418 -19.82 6.77 4.71
N GLY A 419 -20.12 7.96 4.95
CA GLY A 419 -20.71 8.47 6.20
C GLY A 419 -22.05 7.84 6.67
N GLU A 420 -22.37 6.61 6.31
CA GLU A 420 -23.61 5.89 6.66
C GLU A 420 -23.49 4.99 7.90
N ARG A 421 -22.28 4.74 8.43
CA ARG A 421 -22.17 4.02 9.70
C ARG A 421 -22.62 4.96 10.82
N GLU A 422 -23.80 4.68 11.41
CA GLU A 422 -24.24 5.30 12.65
C GLU A 422 -23.07 5.35 13.63
N SER A 423 -22.88 6.53 14.24
CA SER A 423 -21.85 6.86 15.25
C SER A 423 -21.96 6.04 16.56
N GLY A 424 -22.24 4.76 16.47
CA GLY A 424 -22.68 3.92 17.58
C GLY A 424 -21.65 3.01 18.23
N LEU A 425 -20.37 2.95 17.82
CA LEU A 425 -19.45 1.96 18.43
C LEU A 425 -17.94 2.31 18.37
N ARG A 426 -17.56 3.59 18.42
CA ARG A 426 -16.14 3.97 18.65
C ARG A 426 -15.92 4.78 19.94
N GLN A 427 -16.73 4.49 21.01
CA GLN A 427 -16.37 4.87 22.38
C GLN A 427 -16.45 3.62 23.24
N MET A 428 -15.34 2.91 23.38
CA MET A 428 -14.90 2.16 24.58
C MET A 428 -13.53 1.56 24.33
#